data_d59b6c9b1eaf21300588697f19757140
#
_entry.id   d59b6c9b1eaf21300588697f19757140
#
_cell.length_a   1.000
_cell.length_b   1.000
_cell.length_c   1.000
_cell.angle_alpha   90.00
_cell.angle_beta   90.00
_cell.angle_gamma   90.00
#
_symmetry.space_group_name_H-M   'P 1'
#
loop_
_entity.id
_entity.type
_entity.pdbx_description
1 polymer ?
#
loop_
_entity_poly.entity_id
_entity_poly.type
_entity_poly.pdbx_seq_one_letter_code
_entity_poly.pdbx_strand_id
1 'polypeptide(L)'
;MVSYKALNTIGESAFYGCSGFTGSLTLPNSVTTIGNAAFRACGSFTNLELSNTLSVIPAQAFMNCRSLSGELVIPASVTEIGNNAFSDCQNLNAVTGQVTLPKSLKKIGYYVFSNTNNIKTVNFQSLPESISGILGNNKKAVSLSDDSYISDMARGTVDEISYTRQMSNNWGTLVLPYSLTLTGEESYRLYTIDKMEGEELVLKQLEGTVAAGTPCVVKRNGTEAKLTFGPNYATLNMARVAQDVGGMKFRGTYWTEDVNSGYVISKNSFWNVAELNKSDLVKGVKVKPFRAWLDGTSAKAPARLSMRIDGSTTGIDAIDALNDAEAEYYDLSGKRLDEPQKMTDLV
;
A
#
# COMPACT_ATOMS: atom_id res chain seq x y z
N MET A 1 30.69 31.20 -29.82
CA MET A 1 30.26 29.93 -29.17
C MET A 1 28.76 29.81 -29.39
N VAL A 2 28.29 28.90 -30.25
CA VAL A 2 26.85 28.75 -30.49
C VAL A 2 26.32 27.96 -29.29
N SER A 3 25.52 28.59 -28.44
CA SER A 3 24.84 27.92 -27.33
C SER A 3 23.70 27.11 -27.91
N TYR A 4 23.83 25.80 -28.02
CA TYR A 4 22.72 24.93 -28.34
C TYR A 4 21.80 24.88 -27.12
N LYS A 5 20.59 25.43 -27.26
CA LYS A 5 19.57 25.30 -26.24
C LYS A 5 19.21 23.82 -26.13
N ALA A 6 19.35 23.23 -24.94
CA ALA A 6 19.00 21.81 -24.75
C ALA A 6 17.52 21.59 -25.10
N LEU A 7 17.23 20.48 -25.80
CA LEU A 7 15.84 20.07 -26.10
C LEU A 7 15.08 19.89 -24.78
N ASN A 8 14.01 20.64 -24.59
CA ASN A 8 13.18 20.58 -23.38
C ASN A 8 11.73 20.13 -23.65
N THR A 9 11.30 20.19 -24.91
CA THR A 9 9.91 19.87 -25.29
C THR A 9 9.89 19.04 -26.56
N ILE A 10 9.11 17.96 -26.53
CA ILE A 10 8.76 17.15 -27.70
C ILE A 10 7.27 17.36 -27.97
N GLY A 11 6.94 17.85 -29.16
CA GLY A 11 5.56 18.24 -29.51
C GLY A 11 4.60 17.06 -29.65
N GLU A 12 3.30 17.39 -29.77
CA GLU A 12 2.26 16.41 -30.06
C GLU A 12 2.57 15.68 -31.39
N SER A 13 2.45 14.34 -31.34
CA SER A 13 2.66 13.46 -32.51
C SER A 13 4.03 13.63 -33.21
N ALA A 14 5.04 14.23 -32.53
CA ALA A 14 6.32 14.60 -33.17
C ALA A 14 7.03 13.42 -33.86
N PHE A 15 6.90 12.22 -33.28
CA PHE A 15 7.47 10.97 -33.82
C PHE A 15 6.40 9.92 -34.10
N TYR A 16 5.14 10.32 -34.34
CA TYR A 16 4.07 9.40 -34.60
C TYR A 16 4.41 8.51 -35.83
N GLY A 17 4.32 7.19 -35.66
CA GLY A 17 4.54 6.23 -36.74
C GLY A 17 6.00 6.05 -37.16
N CYS A 18 6.97 6.61 -36.45
CA CYS A 18 8.40 6.48 -36.78
C CYS A 18 8.92 5.05 -36.50
N SER A 19 8.39 4.07 -37.21
CA SER A 19 8.72 2.65 -37.09
C SER A 19 10.14 2.28 -37.54
N GLY A 20 10.80 3.18 -38.26
CA GLY A 20 12.19 2.99 -38.70
C GLY A 20 13.22 3.21 -37.59
N PHE A 21 12.87 3.83 -36.45
CA PHE A 21 13.75 3.99 -35.32
C PHE A 21 13.81 2.70 -34.50
N THR A 22 15.00 2.18 -34.26
CA THR A 22 15.26 0.92 -33.56
C THR A 22 16.10 1.14 -32.29
N GLY A 23 16.19 0.13 -31.44
CA GLY A 23 17.02 0.18 -30.22
C GLY A 23 16.33 0.90 -29.06
N SER A 24 17.12 1.55 -28.22
CA SER A 24 16.63 2.24 -27.01
C SER A 24 16.21 3.67 -27.31
N LEU A 25 15.03 4.05 -26.80
CA LEU A 25 14.60 5.44 -26.71
C LEU A 25 14.94 5.97 -25.32
N THR A 26 15.90 6.89 -25.25
CA THR A 26 16.28 7.58 -24.00
C THR A 26 15.86 9.04 -24.08
N LEU A 27 14.96 9.47 -23.19
CA LEU A 27 14.58 10.87 -23.02
C LEU A 27 15.53 11.54 -22.01
N PRO A 28 16.40 12.48 -22.45
CA PRO A 28 17.34 13.13 -21.54
C PRO A 28 16.61 13.99 -20.51
N ASN A 29 17.22 14.22 -19.34
CA ASN A 29 16.62 15.00 -18.24
C ASN A 29 16.38 16.46 -18.57
N SER A 30 16.88 16.98 -19.70
CA SER A 30 16.48 18.28 -20.21
C SER A 30 15.05 18.30 -20.77
N VAL A 31 14.49 17.13 -21.14
CA VAL A 31 13.11 17.02 -21.64
C VAL A 31 12.15 17.02 -20.48
N THR A 32 11.45 18.12 -20.29
CA THR A 32 10.44 18.33 -19.23
C THR A 32 9.01 18.09 -19.73
N THR A 33 8.80 18.10 -21.05
CA THR A 33 7.47 18.00 -21.64
C THR A 33 7.50 17.12 -22.90
N ILE A 34 6.55 16.20 -22.99
CA ILE A 34 6.21 15.47 -24.21
C ILE A 34 4.73 15.67 -24.52
N GLY A 35 4.37 15.73 -25.80
CA GLY A 35 2.99 15.93 -26.25
C GLY A 35 2.21 14.64 -26.38
N ASN A 36 0.88 14.74 -26.58
CA ASN A 36 0.03 13.60 -26.83
C ASN A 36 0.53 12.83 -28.06
N ALA A 37 0.47 11.50 -28.01
CA ALA A 37 0.87 10.61 -29.09
C ALA A 37 2.31 10.83 -29.63
N ALA A 38 3.20 11.49 -28.88
CA ALA A 38 4.53 11.90 -29.35
C ALA A 38 5.34 10.74 -29.96
N PHE A 39 5.25 9.54 -29.40
CA PHE A 39 5.93 8.33 -29.90
C PHE A 39 4.95 7.20 -30.25
N ARG A 40 3.68 7.55 -30.48
CA ARG A 40 2.67 6.55 -30.82
C ARG A 40 3.08 5.78 -32.09
N ALA A 41 2.92 4.46 -32.08
CA ALA A 41 3.25 3.56 -33.19
C ALA A 41 4.74 3.56 -33.60
N CYS A 42 5.67 3.94 -32.70
CA CYS A 42 7.09 3.71 -32.84
C CYS A 42 7.41 2.25 -32.51
N GLY A 43 6.94 1.32 -33.36
CA GLY A 43 6.87 -0.11 -33.04
C GLY A 43 8.20 -0.84 -32.94
N SER A 44 9.35 -0.22 -33.28
CA SER A 44 10.67 -0.86 -33.33
C SER A 44 11.61 -0.48 -32.18
N PHE A 45 11.23 0.42 -31.28
CA PHE A 45 11.98 0.64 -30.03
C PHE A 45 11.91 -0.60 -29.13
N THR A 46 13.03 -1.00 -28.57
CA THR A 46 13.13 -2.17 -27.70
C THR A 46 13.23 -1.82 -26.21
N ASN A 47 13.68 -0.61 -25.88
CA ASN A 47 13.79 -0.13 -24.50
C ASN A 47 13.33 1.33 -24.42
N LEU A 48 12.87 1.74 -23.23
CA LEU A 48 12.42 3.09 -22.93
C LEU A 48 13.01 3.58 -21.61
N GLU A 49 13.72 4.69 -21.65
CA GLU A 49 14.20 5.43 -20.49
C GLU A 49 13.54 6.81 -20.49
N LEU A 50 12.70 7.05 -19.46
CA LEU A 50 12.00 8.31 -19.32
C LEU A 50 12.86 9.33 -18.59
N SER A 51 12.70 10.62 -18.95
CA SER A 51 13.33 11.74 -18.25
C SER A 51 12.85 11.82 -16.78
N ASN A 52 13.78 11.98 -15.84
CA ASN A 52 13.50 12.15 -14.41
C ASN A 52 12.83 13.48 -14.06
N THR A 53 12.65 14.37 -15.02
CA THR A 53 12.00 15.68 -14.87
C THR A 53 10.60 15.73 -15.45
N LEU A 54 10.13 14.65 -16.10
CA LEU A 54 8.77 14.58 -16.61
C LEU A 54 7.78 14.55 -15.45
N SER A 55 6.82 15.47 -15.46
CA SER A 55 5.69 15.47 -14.52
C SER A 55 4.44 14.79 -15.09
N VAL A 56 4.32 14.72 -16.42
CA VAL A 56 3.17 14.14 -17.11
C VAL A 56 3.64 13.20 -18.22
N ILE A 57 3.11 11.98 -18.25
CA ILE A 57 3.15 11.08 -19.40
C ILE A 57 1.81 11.25 -20.12
N PRO A 58 1.74 11.94 -21.26
CA PRO A 58 0.45 12.34 -21.85
C PRO A 58 -0.27 11.18 -22.53
N ALA A 59 -1.50 11.47 -22.97
CA ALA A 59 -2.33 10.48 -23.62
C ALA A 59 -1.65 9.89 -24.87
N GLN A 60 -1.71 8.56 -25.01
CA GLN A 60 -1.18 7.80 -26.14
C GLN A 60 0.32 7.96 -26.41
N ALA A 61 1.10 8.54 -25.46
CA ALA A 61 2.50 8.92 -25.69
C ALA A 61 3.33 7.78 -26.30
N PHE A 62 3.14 6.55 -25.84
CA PHE A 62 3.85 5.34 -26.30
C PHE A 62 2.89 4.24 -26.78
N MET A 63 1.65 4.59 -27.12
CA MET A 63 0.67 3.63 -27.60
C MET A 63 1.18 2.89 -28.85
N ASN A 64 0.99 1.56 -28.93
CA ASN A 64 1.46 0.72 -30.06
C ASN A 64 3.00 0.64 -30.22
N CYS A 65 3.79 0.91 -29.18
CA CYS A 65 5.23 0.64 -29.20
C CYS A 65 5.48 -0.85 -28.91
N ARG A 66 5.15 -1.72 -29.88
CA ARG A 66 4.99 -3.17 -29.68
C ARG A 66 6.27 -3.93 -29.34
N SER A 67 7.44 -3.41 -29.77
CA SER A 67 8.74 -4.05 -29.51
C SER A 67 9.36 -3.67 -28.17
N LEU A 68 8.79 -2.70 -27.42
CA LEU A 68 9.27 -2.38 -26.10
C LEU A 68 9.17 -3.62 -25.20
N SER A 69 10.32 -4.13 -24.74
CA SER A 69 10.43 -5.37 -23.97
C SER A 69 11.16 -5.19 -22.64
N GLY A 70 11.86 -4.06 -22.48
CA GLY A 70 12.54 -3.70 -21.25
C GLY A 70 11.60 -3.42 -20.08
N GLU A 71 12.18 -3.23 -18.90
CA GLU A 71 11.45 -2.82 -17.70
C GLU A 71 11.01 -1.35 -17.83
N LEU A 72 9.73 -1.09 -17.61
CA LEU A 72 9.19 0.26 -17.54
C LEU A 72 9.38 0.83 -16.15
N VAL A 73 10.26 1.80 -16.01
CA VAL A 73 10.45 2.59 -14.79
C VAL A 73 9.72 3.92 -14.94
N ILE A 74 8.70 4.15 -14.11
CA ILE A 74 8.00 5.43 -14.03
C ILE A 74 8.73 6.34 -13.04
N PRO A 75 9.27 7.50 -13.48
CA PRO A 75 10.02 8.41 -12.62
C PRO A 75 9.20 8.95 -11.44
N ALA A 76 9.86 9.21 -10.31
CA ALA A 76 9.25 9.78 -9.12
C ALA A 76 8.72 11.23 -9.31
N SER A 77 9.07 11.89 -10.40
CA SER A 77 8.54 13.21 -10.80
C SER A 77 7.13 13.12 -11.40
N VAL A 78 6.70 11.95 -11.89
CA VAL A 78 5.44 11.78 -12.62
C VAL A 78 4.25 11.89 -11.66
N THR A 79 3.35 12.82 -11.95
CA THR A 79 2.11 13.08 -11.22
C THR A 79 0.86 12.69 -11.99
N GLU A 80 0.97 12.53 -13.32
CA GLU A 80 -0.15 12.18 -14.18
C GLU A 80 0.30 11.25 -15.33
N ILE A 81 -0.51 10.22 -15.62
CA ILE A 81 -0.38 9.35 -16.79
C ILE A 81 -1.70 9.41 -17.56
N GLY A 82 -1.64 9.83 -18.82
CA GLY A 82 -2.81 10.01 -19.68
C GLY A 82 -3.39 8.71 -20.23
N ASN A 83 -4.57 8.83 -20.85
CA ASN A 83 -5.30 7.69 -21.44
C ASN A 83 -4.44 6.95 -22.49
N ASN A 84 -4.46 5.61 -22.46
CA ASN A 84 -3.76 4.74 -23.41
C ASN A 84 -2.24 4.97 -23.50
N ALA A 85 -1.59 5.58 -22.50
CA ALA A 85 -0.20 5.99 -22.61
C ALA A 85 0.75 4.85 -23.02
N PHE A 86 0.51 3.62 -22.56
CA PHE A 86 1.26 2.42 -22.89
C PHE A 86 0.39 1.29 -23.47
N SER A 87 -0.81 1.61 -23.96
CA SER A 87 -1.69 0.62 -24.58
C SER A 87 -1.00 -0.05 -25.77
N ASP A 88 -1.22 -1.35 -25.94
CA ASP A 88 -0.64 -2.17 -27.01
C ASP A 88 0.91 -2.28 -27.01
N CYS A 89 1.58 -1.98 -25.92
CA CYS A 89 3.00 -2.29 -25.70
C CYS A 89 3.14 -3.76 -25.27
N GLN A 90 2.91 -4.70 -26.18
CA GLN A 90 2.66 -6.12 -25.92
C GLN A 90 3.79 -6.83 -25.17
N ASN A 91 5.04 -6.43 -25.42
CA ASN A 91 6.23 -7.05 -24.85
C ASN A 91 6.76 -6.36 -23.58
N LEU A 92 6.16 -5.24 -23.19
CA LEU A 92 6.64 -4.44 -22.05
C LEU A 92 6.66 -5.25 -20.75
N ASN A 93 7.74 -5.11 -19.95
CA ASN A 93 7.96 -5.81 -18.69
C ASN A 93 7.89 -7.35 -18.80
N ALA A 94 8.40 -7.90 -19.90
CA ALA A 94 8.38 -9.34 -20.16
C ALA A 94 9.08 -10.18 -19.07
N VAL A 95 10.08 -9.61 -18.38
CA VAL A 95 10.87 -10.31 -17.37
C VAL A 95 10.18 -10.31 -16.01
N THR A 96 9.75 -9.14 -15.52
CA THR A 96 9.21 -9.00 -14.16
C THR A 96 7.70 -9.23 -14.11
N GLY A 97 7.00 -8.96 -15.20
CA GLY A 97 5.54 -8.98 -15.23
C GLY A 97 4.87 -7.91 -14.36
N GLN A 98 5.64 -6.94 -13.85
CA GLN A 98 5.16 -5.94 -12.90
C GLN A 98 5.55 -4.54 -13.33
N VAL A 99 4.71 -3.56 -12.99
CA VAL A 99 5.05 -2.14 -13.07
C VAL A 99 4.77 -1.48 -11.73
N THR A 100 5.68 -0.60 -11.30
CA THR A 100 5.50 0.17 -10.06
C THR A 100 5.19 1.62 -10.40
N LEU A 101 4.09 2.12 -9.86
CA LEU A 101 3.65 3.51 -10.00
C LEU A 101 4.06 4.32 -8.75
N PRO A 102 4.67 5.51 -8.94
CA PRO A 102 5.30 6.25 -7.86
C PRO A 102 4.29 6.90 -6.91
N LYS A 103 4.74 7.28 -5.70
CA LYS A 103 3.96 8.01 -4.69
C LYS A 103 3.45 9.39 -5.18
N SER A 104 4.15 9.99 -6.09
CA SER A 104 3.79 11.29 -6.70
C SER A 104 2.55 11.22 -7.59
N LEU A 105 2.15 10.03 -8.05
CA LEU A 105 1.07 9.86 -9.01
C LEU A 105 -0.28 10.25 -8.40
N LYS A 106 -0.93 11.28 -8.97
CA LYS A 106 -2.24 11.79 -8.56
C LYS A 106 -3.36 11.36 -9.51
N LYS A 107 -3.03 11.23 -10.81
CA LYS A 107 -4.00 10.87 -11.83
C LYS A 107 -3.45 9.80 -12.76
N ILE A 108 -4.31 8.86 -13.13
CA ILE A 108 -4.04 7.86 -14.14
C ILE A 108 -5.26 7.69 -15.04
N GLY A 109 -5.03 7.70 -16.34
CA GLY A 109 -6.08 7.63 -17.35
C GLY A 109 -6.62 6.22 -17.56
N TYR A 110 -7.59 6.10 -18.46
CA TYR A 110 -8.17 4.82 -18.87
C TYR A 110 -7.24 4.08 -19.83
N TYR A 111 -7.26 2.75 -19.77
CA TYR A 111 -6.58 1.85 -20.71
C TYR A 111 -5.06 2.03 -20.81
N VAL A 112 -4.44 2.59 -19.75
CA VAL A 112 -2.99 2.88 -19.75
C VAL A 112 -2.15 1.66 -20.11
N PHE A 113 -2.49 0.49 -19.59
CA PHE A 113 -1.80 -0.78 -19.86
C PHE A 113 -2.68 -1.80 -20.58
N SER A 114 -3.66 -1.34 -21.38
CA SER A 114 -4.49 -2.23 -22.18
C SER A 114 -3.63 -2.98 -23.19
N ASN A 115 -3.88 -4.29 -23.39
CA ASN A 115 -3.13 -5.17 -24.31
C ASN A 115 -1.60 -5.22 -24.04
N THR A 116 -1.14 -4.87 -22.84
CA THR A 116 0.22 -5.10 -22.38
C THR A 116 0.29 -6.49 -21.71
N ASN A 117 0.37 -7.55 -22.52
CA ASN A 117 0.12 -8.92 -22.09
C ASN A 117 1.07 -9.45 -21.00
N ASN A 118 2.28 -8.89 -20.95
CA ASN A 118 3.30 -9.30 -19.96
C ASN A 118 3.11 -8.64 -18.59
N ILE A 119 2.49 -7.45 -18.53
CA ILE A 119 2.20 -6.83 -17.21
C ILE A 119 1.04 -7.59 -16.58
N LYS A 120 1.32 -8.31 -15.50
CA LYS A 120 0.35 -9.06 -14.70
C LYS A 120 -0.07 -8.27 -13.46
N THR A 121 0.83 -7.49 -12.88
CA THR A 121 0.61 -6.76 -11.64
C THR A 121 1.00 -5.29 -11.78
N VAL A 122 0.16 -4.41 -11.28
CA VAL A 122 0.44 -2.98 -11.12
C VAL A 122 0.56 -2.68 -9.62
N ASN A 123 1.78 -2.32 -9.19
CA ASN A 123 2.08 -1.97 -7.82
C ASN A 123 1.89 -0.46 -7.63
N PHE A 124 0.95 -0.06 -6.79
CA PHE A 124 0.73 1.33 -6.46
C PHE A 124 1.46 1.71 -5.17
N GLN A 125 2.43 2.61 -5.26
CA GLN A 125 3.00 3.27 -4.08
C GLN A 125 2.06 4.36 -3.53
N SER A 126 1.12 4.84 -4.37
CA SER A 126 0.01 5.72 -4.01
C SER A 126 -1.16 5.42 -4.92
N LEU A 127 -2.36 5.18 -4.37
CA LEU A 127 -3.56 5.06 -5.18
C LEU A 127 -4.07 6.44 -5.58
N PRO A 128 -4.22 6.70 -6.88
CA PRO A 128 -4.81 7.95 -7.37
C PRO A 128 -6.32 8.02 -7.10
N GLU A 129 -6.92 9.16 -7.37
CA GLU A 129 -8.35 9.41 -7.13
C GLU A 129 -9.29 8.43 -7.84
N SER A 130 -8.88 7.88 -8.99
CA SER A 130 -9.64 6.88 -9.73
C SER A 130 -8.71 5.86 -10.38
N ILE A 131 -9.07 4.59 -10.29
CA ILE A 131 -8.34 3.46 -10.89
C ILE A 131 -9.20 2.64 -11.86
N SER A 132 -10.43 3.05 -12.11
CA SER A 132 -11.33 2.34 -13.03
C SER A 132 -10.81 2.38 -14.47
N GLY A 133 -10.82 1.23 -15.14
CA GLY A 133 -10.43 1.12 -16.54
C GLY A 133 -8.94 1.29 -16.85
N ILE A 134 -8.07 1.47 -15.85
CA ILE A 134 -6.62 1.63 -16.02
C ILE A 134 -6.00 0.44 -16.75
N LEU A 135 -6.46 -0.75 -16.42
CA LEU A 135 -5.86 -2.01 -16.82
C LEU A 135 -6.45 -2.56 -18.12
N GLY A 136 -7.45 -1.90 -18.67
CA GLY A 136 -8.12 -2.34 -19.90
C GLY A 136 -8.88 -3.66 -19.73
N ASN A 137 -8.99 -4.44 -20.82
CA ASN A 137 -9.71 -5.72 -20.82
C ASN A 137 -8.89 -6.90 -20.29
N ASN A 138 -7.61 -6.70 -20.00
CA ASN A 138 -6.74 -7.74 -19.47
C ASN A 138 -6.84 -7.73 -17.94
N LYS A 139 -7.16 -8.88 -17.35
CA LYS A 139 -7.16 -9.06 -15.89
C LYS A 139 -5.77 -8.80 -15.33
N LYS A 140 -5.62 -7.75 -14.56
CA LYS A 140 -4.39 -7.36 -13.89
C LYS A 140 -4.64 -7.19 -12.41
N ALA A 141 -3.72 -7.67 -11.60
CA ALA A 141 -3.77 -7.51 -10.16
C ALA A 141 -3.23 -6.13 -9.74
N VAL A 142 -3.93 -5.47 -8.84
CA VAL A 142 -3.44 -4.30 -8.11
C VAL A 142 -2.84 -4.77 -6.80
N SER A 143 -1.59 -4.42 -6.55
CA SER A 143 -0.92 -4.76 -5.29
C SER A 143 -0.59 -3.50 -4.50
N LEU A 144 -0.96 -3.51 -3.23
CA LEU A 144 -0.66 -2.49 -2.22
C LEU A 144 0.30 -3.06 -1.18
N SER A 145 1.06 -2.19 -0.54
CA SER A 145 1.99 -2.54 0.54
C SER A 145 1.94 -1.53 1.67
N ASP A 146 2.69 -1.75 2.74
CA ASP A 146 2.83 -0.83 3.86
C ASP A 146 3.30 0.58 3.47
N ASP A 147 3.99 0.70 2.34
CA ASP A 147 4.46 1.97 1.81
C ASP A 147 3.47 2.64 0.86
N SER A 148 2.35 1.97 0.54
CA SER A 148 1.32 2.52 -0.33
C SER A 148 0.53 3.61 0.39
N TYR A 149 0.33 4.73 -0.30
CA TYR A 149 -0.57 5.80 0.12
C TYR A 149 -1.87 5.70 -0.68
N ILE A 150 -3.01 5.92 -0.04
CA ILE A 150 -4.31 5.99 -0.72
C ILE A 150 -4.88 7.37 -0.53
N SER A 151 -5.25 8.02 -1.65
CA SER A 151 -6.05 9.25 -1.61
C SER A 151 -7.40 8.98 -0.94
N ASP A 152 -7.88 9.90 -0.11
CA ASP A 152 -9.24 9.87 0.46
C ASP A 152 -10.35 9.91 -0.60
N MET A 153 -9.99 10.33 -1.82
CA MET A 153 -10.85 10.36 -3.01
C MET A 153 -10.77 9.09 -3.85
N ALA A 154 -9.93 8.11 -3.49
CA ALA A 154 -9.71 6.91 -4.30
C ALA A 154 -11.00 6.11 -4.44
N ARG A 155 -11.37 5.80 -5.69
CA ARG A 155 -12.56 5.04 -6.06
C ARG A 155 -12.34 4.26 -7.35
N GLY A 156 -13.13 3.25 -7.54
CA GLY A 156 -13.12 2.43 -8.75
C GLY A 156 -13.16 0.95 -8.43
N THR A 157 -13.30 0.15 -9.49
CA THR A 157 -13.38 -1.30 -9.42
C THR A 157 -12.19 -1.90 -10.12
N VAL A 158 -11.63 -2.95 -9.58
CA VAL A 158 -10.51 -3.73 -10.14
C VAL A 158 -10.83 -5.22 -10.10
N ASP A 159 -10.26 -5.98 -11.05
CA ASP A 159 -10.49 -7.42 -11.13
C ASP A 159 -9.81 -8.17 -9.99
N GLU A 160 -8.63 -7.73 -9.59
CA GLU A 160 -7.91 -8.27 -8.45
C GLU A 160 -7.21 -7.16 -7.68
N ILE A 161 -7.39 -7.15 -6.37
CA ILE A 161 -6.64 -6.29 -5.46
C ILE A 161 -6.12 -7.10 -4.29
N SER A 162 -4.89 -6.84 -3.90
CA SER A 162 -4.29 -7.40 -2.70
C SER A 162 -3.51 -6.35 -1.95
N TYR A 163 -3.40 -6.56 -0.64
CA TYR A 163 -2.51 -5.79 0.21
C TYR A 163 -1.52 -6.74 0.88
N THR A 164 -0.24 -6.41 0.81
CA THR A 164 0.83 -7.23 1.40
C THR A 164 1.58 -6.43 2.45
N ARG A 165 1.82 -7.05 3.60
CA ARG A 165 2.60 -6.46 4.69
C ARG A 165 3.57 -7.44 5.29
N GLN A 166 4.65 -6.89 5.84
CA GLN A 166 5.57 -7.61 6.72
C GLN A 166 5.13 -7.42 8.18
N MET A 167 4.95 -8.51 8.90
CA MET A 167 4.63 -8.47 10.34
C MET A 167 5.81 -9.01 11.14
N SER A 168 6.38 -8.17 11.99
CA SER A 168 7.44 -8.56 12.95
C SER A 168 6.85 -9.29 14.16
N ASN A 169 5.63 -8.96 14.56
CA ASN A 169 4.91 -9.55 15.69
C ASN A 169 3.79 -10.48 15.22
N ASN A 170 3.33 -11.36 16.10
CA ASN A 170 2.21 -12.27 15.81
C ASN A 170 0.88 -11.52 15.67
N TRP A 171 0.74 -10.39 16.33
CA TRP A 171 -0.47 -9.59 16.34
C TRP A 171 -0.25 -8.20 15.73
N GLY A 172 -1.29 -7.68 15.09
CA GLY A 172 -1.30 -6.36 14.51
C GLY A 172 -2.73 -5.88 14.29
N THR A 173 -2.89 -4.72 13.66
CA THR A 173 -4.20 -4.22 13.25
C THR A 173 -4.25 -4.02 11.75
N LEU A 174 -5.46 -4.07 11.17
CA LEU A 174 -5.71 -3.99 9.75
C LEU A 174 -6.98 -3.20 9.47
N VAL A 175 -6.97 -2.41 8.39
CA VAL A 175 -8.16 -1.90 7.72
C VAL A 175 -7.90 -1.90 6.22
N LEU A 176 -8.86 -2.35 5.43
CA LEU A 176 -8.72 -2.41 3.98
C LEU A 176 -9.77 -1.54 3.28
N PRO A 177 -9.43 -0.86 2.18
CA PRO A 177 -10.38 -0.07 1.40
C PRO A 177 -11.24 -0.93 0.46
N TYR A 178 -11.24 -2.23 0.64
CA TYR A 178 -12.02 -3.20 -0.11
C TYR A 178 -12.49 -4.33 0.81
N SER A 179 -13.57 -5.00 0.41
CA SER A 179 -14.07 -6.16 1.14
C SER A 179 -13.16 -7.36 0.94
N LEU A 180 -12.92 -8.12 2.01
CA LEU A 180 -12.06 -9.29 2.02
C LEU A 180 -12.89 -10.53 2.36
N THR A 181 -12.91 -11.53 1.47
CA THR A 181 -13.58 -12.81 1.74
C THR A 181 -12.57 -13.80 2.32
N LEU A 182 -12.87 -14.31 3.50
CA LEU A 182 -12.07 -15.29 4.21
C LEU A 182 -12.52 -16.71 3.83
N THR A 183 -11.57 -17.56 3.48
CA THR A 183 -11.79 -18.97 3.13
C THR A 183 -11.57 -19.90 4.31
N GLY A 184 -10.89 -19.42 5.36
CA GLY A 184 -10.46 -20.19 6.52
C GLY A 184 -9.08 -20.84 6.35
N GLU A 185 -8.46 -20.74 5.17
CA GLU A 185 -7.14 -21.32 4.85
C GLU A 185 -6.00 -20.31 4.87
N GLU A 186 -6.30 -19.03 5.23
CA GLU A 186 -5.29 -17.96 5.25
C GLU A 186 -4.20 -18.22 6.30
N SER A 187 -2.99 -17.70 6.01
CA SER A 187 -1.86 -17.66 6.95
C SER A 187 -2.07 -16.68 8.11
N TYR A 188 -3.28 -16.16 8.26
CA TYR A 188 -3.70 -15.25 9.33
C TYR A 188 -5.14 -15.55 9.77
N ARG A 189 -5.53 -14.94 10.89
CA ARG A 189 -6.92 -14.82 11.34
C ARG A 189 -7.24 -13.37 11.61
N LEU A 190 -8.48 -12.97 11.35
CA LEU A 190 -8.99 -11.63 11.63
C LEU A 190 -9.99 -11.69 12.78
N TYR A 191 -9.95 -10.65 13.61
CA TYR A 191 -10.83 -10.52 14.76
C TYR A 191 -11.42 -9.11 14.81
N THR A 192 -12.63 -9.00 15.31
CA THR A 192 -13.18 -7.74 15.82
C THR A 192 -12.96 -7.67 17.32
N ILE A 193 -12.98 -6.48 17.90
CA ILE A 193 -13.01 -6.31 19.35
C ILE A 193 -14.49 -6.35 19.75
N ASP A 194 -14.94 -7.44 20.37
CA ASP A 194 -16.33 -7.64 20.76
C ASP A 194 -16.71 -6.71 21.92
N LYS A 195 -15.90 -6.70 22.97
CA LYS A 195 -16.10 -5.88 24.16
C LYS A 195 -14.80 -5.67 24.93
N MET A 196 -14.85 -4.83 25.93
CA MET A 196 -13.79 -4.65 26.93
C MET A 196 -14.29 -5.10 28.31
N GLU A 197 -13.55 -5.97 28.97
CA GLU A 197 -13.81 -6.48 30.32
C GLU A 197 -12.65 -6.08 31.25
N GLY A 198 -12.86 -5.03 32.07
CA GLY A 198 -11.77 -4.46 32.86
C GLY A 198 -10.67 -3.87 31.97
N GLU A 199 -9.46 -4.43 32.04
CA GLU A 199 -8.30 -4.05 31.22
C GLU A 199 -8.04 -5.03 30.07
N GLU A 200 -9.01 -5.89 29.75
CA GLU A 200 -8.90 -6.91 28.74
C GLU A 200 -9.86 -6.67 27.58
N LEU A 201 -9.33 -6.75 26.35
CA LEU A 201 -10.11 -6.72 25.10
C LEU A 201 -10.49 -8.15 24.72
N VAL A 202 -11.78 -8.41 24.62
CA VAL A 202 -12.31 -9.69 24.16
C VAL A 202 -12.43 -9.66 22.64
N LEU A 203 -11.73 -10.54 21.96
CA LEU A 203 -11.66 -10.64 20.51
C LEU A 203 -12.58 -11.74 20.00
N LYS A 204 -13.42 -11.42 19.01
CA LYS A 204 -14.25 -12.38 18.31
C LYS A 204 -13.71 -12.61 16.90
N GLN A 205 -13.49 -13.86 16.52
CA GLN A 205 -13.00 -14.20 15.19
C GLN A 205 -14.01 -13.80 14.12
N LEU A 206 -13.51 -13.26 13.02
CA LEU A 206 -14.30 -12.93 11.83
C LEU A 206 -14.23 -14.10 10.84
N GLU A 207 -15.37 -14.35 10.19
CA GLU A 207 -15.55 -15.37 9.17
C GLU A 207 -16.33 -14.79 7.98
N GLY A 208 -16.23 -15.45 6.82
CA GLY A 208 -16.91 -15.00 5.61
C GLY A 208 -16.36 -13.69 5.07
N THR A 209 -17.21 -12.72 4.75
CA THR A 209 -16.79 -11.47 4.12
C THR A 209 -16.67 -10.33 5.13
N VAL A 210 -15.48 -9.81 5.26
CA VAL A 210 -15.18 -8.59 6.03
C VAL A 210 -15.37 -7.38 5.10
N ALA A 211 -16.28 -6.48 5.47
CA ALA A 211 -16.58 -5.30 4.65
C ALA A 211 -15.41 -4.31 4.60
N ALA A 212 -15.30 -3.57 3.49
CA ALA A 212 -14.35 -2.47 3.36
C ALA A 212 -14.48 -1.47 4.52
N GLY A 213 -13.35 -0.95 5.00
CA GLY A 213 -13.31 0.03 6.08
C GLY A 213 -13.45 -0.54 7.48
N THR A 214 -13.71 -1.85 7.64
CA THR A 214 -13.82 -2.48 8.95
C THR A 214 -12.45 -2.60 9.61
N PRO A 215 -12.25 -1.99 10.80
CA PRO A 215 -11.02 -2.16 11.54
C PRO A 215 -10.95 -3.56 12.15
N CYS A 216 -9.83 -4.23 11.99
CA CYS A 216 -9.61 -5.60 12.48
C CYS A 216 -8.34 -5.69 13.30
N VAL A 217 -8.32 -6.62 14.25
CA VAL A 217 -7.10 -7.18 14.83
C VAL A 217 -6.71 -8.38 13.98
N VAL A 218 -5.45 -8.45 13.56
CA VAL A 218 -4.91 -9.54 12.76
C VAL A 218 -3.94 -10.37 13.59
N LYS A 219 -4.12 -11.68 13.58
CA LYS A 219 -3.18 -12.67 14.14
C LYS A 219 -2.54 -13.44 13.01
N ARG A 220 -1.22 -13.51 13.02
CA ARG A 220 -0.46 -14.36 12.11
C ARG A 220 -0.58 -15.82 12.53
N ASN A 221 -0.81 -16.71 11.57
CA ASN A 221 -0.77 -18.15 11.74
C ASN A 221 0.56 -18.69 11.17
N GLY A 222 1.32 -19.41 11.98
CA GLY A 222 2.60 -19.96 11.55
C GLY A 222 3.76 -18.93 11.55
N THR A 223 4.86 -19.29 10.91
CA THR A 223 6.15 -18.57 10.96
C THR A 223 6.32 -17.56 9.83
N GLU A 224 5.47 -17.57 8.82
CA GLU A 224 5.59 -16.65 7.68
C GLU A 224 5.28 -15.21 8.10
N ALA A 225 6.28 -14.33 8.04
CA ALA A 225 6.15 -12.94 8.43
C ALA A 225 5.45 -12.08 7.38
N LYS A 226 5.46 -12.49 6.10
CA LYS A 226 4.82 -11.78 5.01
C LYS A 226 3.38 -12.28 4.82
N LEU A 227 2.40 -11.41 5.07
CA LEU A 227 0.99 -11.70 4.87
C LEU A 227 0.44 -11.00 3.62
N THR A 228 -0.42 -11.69 2.88
CA THR A 228 -1.15 -11.13 1.74
C THR A 228 -2.65 -11.25 1.98
N PHE A 229 -3.35 -10.12 1.91
CA PHE A 229 -4.80 -10.01 2.06
C PHE A 229 -5.41 -9.81 0.67
N GLY A 230 -6.13 -10.79 0.19
CA GLY A 230 -6.61 -10.96 -1.18
C GLY A 230 -5.90 -12.13 -1.88
N PRO A 231 -6.04 -12.27 -3.23
CA PRO A 231 -6.69 -11.33 -4.15
C PRO A 231 -8.22 -11.38 -4.13
N ASN A 232 -8.86 -10.24 -4.38
CA ASN A 232 -10.32 -10.13 -4.46
C ASN A 232 -10.74 -9.25 -5.65
N TYR A 233 -11.85 -9.60 -6.31
CA TYR A 233 -12.59 -8.61 -7.10
C TYR A 233 -13.14 -7.57 -6.13
N ALA A 234 -12.85 -6.30 -6.37
CA ALA A 234 -13.21 -5.29 -5.40
C ALA A 234 -13.54 -3.93 -6.01
N THR A 235 -14.51 -3.29 -5.39
CA THR A 235 -14.74 -1.86 -5.50
C THR A 235 -14.11 -1.17 -4.30
N LEU A 236 -13.27 -0.17 -4.55
CA LEU A 236 -12.69 0.64 -3.48
C LEU A 236 -13.76 1.43 -2.76
N ASN A 237 -13.75 1.35 -1.45
CA ASN A 237 -14.60 2.13 -0.56
C ASN A 237 -13.73 2.76 0.54
N MET A 238 -13.58 4.06 0.49
CA MET A 238 -12.77 4.83 1.44
C MET A 238 -13.52 5.17 2.73
N ALA A 239 -14.77 4.73 2.89
CA ALA A 239 -15.46 4.83 4.17
C ALA A 239 -14.68 4.09 5.26
N ARG A 240 -14.55 4.72 6.42
CA ARG A 240 -13.91 4.15 7.60
C ARG A 240 -14.98 3.87 8.63
N VAL A 241 -15.15 2.61 8.98
CA VAL A 241 -16.06 2.20 10.04
C VAL A 241 -15.35 2.39 11.38
N ALA A 242 -16.05 2.96 12.36
CA ALA A 242 -15.55 3.03 13.73
C ALA A 242 -16.47 2.17 14.61
N GLN A 243 -15.86 1.27 15.37
CA GLN A 243 -16.57 0.39 16.29
C GLN A 243 -16.44 0.93 17.72
N ASP A 244 -17.56 0.98 18.46
CA ASP A 244 -17.54 1.35 19.88
C ASP A 244 -17.02 0.21 20.74
N VAL A 245 -16.02 0.50 21.57
CA VAL A 245 -15.38 -0.47 22.47
C VAL A 245 -15.15 0.21 23.83
N GLY A 246 -15.98 -0.08 24.81
CA GLY A 246 -15.81 0.45 26.17
C GLY A 246 -15.71 1.97 26.27
N GLY A 247 -16.42 2.71 25.41
CA GLY A 247 -16.36 4.18 25.36
C GLY A 247 -15.23 4.75 24.47
N MET A 248 -14.40 3.90 23.89
CA MET A 248 -13.42 4.25 22.86
C MET A 248 -13.92 3.86 21.47
N LYS A 249 -13.26 4.37 20.43
CA LYS A 249 -13.55 4.03 19.03
C LYS A 249 -12.42 3.19 18.46
N PHE A 250 -12.67 1.93 18.10
CA PHE A 250 -11.74 1.17 17.28
C PHE A 250 -11.93 1.58 15.83
N ARG A 251 -10.92 2.23 15.25
CA ARG A 251 -10.99 2.81 13.90
C ARG A 251 -9.69 2.63 13.14
N GLY A 252 -9.79 2.64 11.81
CA GLY A 252 -8.64 2.48 10.92
C GLY A 252 -8.26 3.75 10.16
N THR A 253 -7.12 3.71 9.50
CA THR A 253 -6.64 4.75 8.59
C THR A 253 -6.04 4.16 7.32
N TYR A 254 -6.13 4.91 6.22
CA TYR A 254 -5.50 4.59 4.92
C TYR A 254 -4.27 5.46 4.65
N TRP A 255 -3.91 6.34 5.57
CA TRP A 255 -2.72 7.19 5.54
C TRP A 255 -2.03 7.19 6.89
N THR A 256 -0.87 7.83 6.96
CA THR A 256 -0.18 7.98 8.25
C THR A 256 -0.90 9.04 9.08
N GLU A 257 -1.37 8.68 10.27
CA GLU A 257 -1.98 9.58 11.24
C GLU A 257 -1.10 9.75 12.48
N ASP A 258 -1.00 10.97 12.98
CA ASP A 258 -0.45 11.25 14.30
C ASP A 258 -1.52 10.94 15.36
N VAL A 259 -1.19 10.07 16.31
CA VAL A 259 -2.10 9.65 17.36
C VAL A 259 -1.61 10.17 18.70
N ASN A 260 -2.42 11.02 19.34
CA ASN A 260 -2.08 11.68 20.60
C ASN A 260 -2.78 11.08 21.80
N SER A 261 -3.75 10.20 21.59
CA SER A 261 -4.54 9.54 22.64
C SER A 261 -4.96 8.14 22.21
N GLY A 262 -5.39 7.32 23.18
CA GLY A 262 -5.88 5.98 22.90
C GLY A 262 -4.81 4.92 23.01
N TYR A 263 -5.01 3.81 22.28
CA TYR A 263 -4.12 2.65 22.35
C TYR A 263 -3.73 2.18 20.95
N VAL A 264 -2.46 1.90 20.77
CA VAL A 264 -1.88 1.29 19.57
C VAL A 264 -1.35 -0.10 19.89
N ILE A 265 -1.43 -1.02 18.92
CA ILE A 265 -0.90 -2.37 19.09
C ILE A 265 0.63 -2.37 18.93
N SER A 266 1.33 -2.94 19.91
CA SER A 266 2.76 -3.20 19.87
C SER A 266 3.06 -4.39 20.76
N LYS A 267 4.04 -5.23 20.40
CA LYS A 267 4.45 -6.40 21.19
C LYS A 267 3.24 -7.21 21.70
N ASN A 268 2.31 -7.53 20.79
CA ASN A 268 1.12 -8.34 21.05
C ASN A 268 0.11 -7.78 22.08
N SER A 269 0.17 -6.49 22.39
CA SER A 269 -0.77 -5.82 23.31
C SER A 269 -1.14 -4.42 22.81
N PHE A 270 -2.22 -3.85 23.34
CA PHE A 270 -2.60 -2.47 23.09
C PHE A 270 -1.98 -1.55 24.16
N TRP A 271 -1.10 -0.66 23.73
CA TRP A 271 -0.36 0.27 24.59
C TRP A 271 -0.96 1.65 24.56
N ASN A 272 -1.08 2.27 25.73
CA ASN A 272 -1.58 3.64 25.86
C ASN A 272 -0.58 4.61 25.23
N VAL A 273 -1.05 5.42 24.30
CA VAL A 273 -0.23 6.41 23.59
C VAL A 273 0.37 7.45 24.53
N ALA A 274 -0.37 7.88 25.57
CA ALA A 274 0.14 8.83 26.54
C ALA A 274 1.34 8.27 27.35
N GLU A 275 1.33 6.95 27.63
CA GLU A 275 2.46 6.30 28.30
C GLU A 275 3.67 6.15 27.37
N LEU A 276 3.44 5.83 26.10
CA LEU A 276 4.50 5.74 25.10
C LEU A 276 5.19 7.10 24.87
N ASN A 277 4.41 8.19 24.88
CA ASN A 277 4.94 9.55 24.69
C ASN A 277 5.70 10.12 25.90
N LYS A 278 5.62 9.48 27.07
CA LYS A 278 6.45 9.87 28.23
C LYS A 278 7.92 9.48 28.06
N SER A 279 8.22 8.56 27.16
CA SER A 279 9.58 8.16 26.85
C SER A 279 10.24 9.21 25.96
N ASP A 280 11.43 9.69 26.33
CA ASP A 280 12.24 10.61 25.52
C ASP A 280 12.65 10.01 24.16
N LEU A 281 12.50 8.69 23.99
CA LEU A 281 12.81 7.94 22.77
C LEU A 281 11.68 7.99 21.73
N VAL A 282 10.45 8.34 22.12
CA VAL A 282 9.28 8.37 21.24
C VAL A 282 8.77 9.80 21.10
N LYS A 283 9.08 10.44 19.97
CA LYS A 283 8.51 11.75 19.61
C LYS A 283 7.28 11.55 18.74
N GLY A 284 6.12 11.39 19.37
CA GLY A 284 4.82 11.22 18.70
C GLY A 284 4.61 9.79 18.16
N VAL A 285 3.43 9.25 18.43
CA VAL A 285 3.01 7.95 17.92
C VAL A 285 2.32 8.14 16.58
N LYS A 286 2.77 7.40 15.56
CA LYS A 286 2.17 7.41 14.22
C LYS A 286 1.57 6.04 13.91
N VAL A 287 0.31 6.06 13.46
CA VAL A 287 -0.34 4.88 12.89
C VAL A 287 -0.13 4.91 11.37
N LYS A 288 0.50 3.88 10.84
CA LYS A 288 0.78 3.73 9.40
C LYS A 288 -0.50 3.45 8.60
N PRO A 289 -0.49 3.61 7.28
CA PRO A 289 -1.61 3.22 6.42
C PRO A 289 -2.04 1.76 6.65
N PHE A 290 -3.31 1.48 6.43
CA PHE A 290 -3.94 0.15 6.60
C PHE A 290 -3.87 -0.41 8.02
N ARG A 291 -3.76 0.45 9.02
CA ARG A 291 -3.76 0.09 10.44
C ARG A 291 -4.98 0.64 11.15
N ALA A 292 -5.24 0.10 12.32
CA ALA A 292 -6.29 0.56 13.21
C ALA A 292 -5.75 0.76 14.64
N TRP A 293 -6.46 1.57 15.43
CA TRP A 293 -6.16 1.84 16.83
C TRP A 293 -7.44 2.10 17.61
N LEU A 294 -7.37 2.02 18.93
CA LEU A 294 -8.43 2.46 19.82
C LEU A 294 -8.25 3.94 20.11
N ASP A 295 -9.14 4.77 19.59
CA ASP A 295 -9.13 6.22 19.78
C ASP A 295 -10.00 6.62 20.98
N GLY A 296 -9.47 7.49 21.82
CA GLY A 296 -10.09 7.94 23.05
C GLY A 296 -9.41 7.35 24.28
N THR A 297 -9.44 8.08 25.39
CA THR A 297 -8.93 7.64 26.69
C THR A 297 -9.88 8.04 27.79
N SER A 298 -9.93 7.25 28.86
CA SER A 298 -10.51 7.68 30.16
C SER A 298 -9.42 8.28 31.05
N ALA A 299 -9.79 9.13 31.98
CA ALA A 299 -8.87 9.76 32.93
C ALA A 299 -8.09 8.76 33.83
N LYS A 300 -8.48 7.49 33.85
CA LYS A 300 -7.85 6.38 34.59
C LYS A 300 -7.49 5.22 33.66
N ALA A 301 -7.09 5.54 32.44
CA ALA A 301 -6.75 4.54 31.43
C ALA A 301 -5.49 3.75 31.84
N PRO A 302 -5.50 2.41 31.82
CA PRO A 302 -4.32 1.61 32.11
C PRO A 302 -3.22 1.86 31.08
N ALA A 303 -1.98 1.59 31.46
CA ALA A 303 -0.83 1.73 30.56
C ALA A 303 -0.90 0.75 29.38
N ARG A 304 -1.56 -0.40 29.58
CA ARG A 304 -1.69 -1.47 28.59
C ARG A 304 -3.03 -2.18 28.73
N LEU A 305 -3.61 -2.57 27.59
CA LEU A 305 -4.74 -3.49 27.54
C LEU A 305 -4.25 -4.86 27.04
N SER A 306 -4.62 -5.91 27.75
CA SER A 306 -4.43 -7.29 27.29
C SER A 306 -5.51 -7.67 26.28
N MET A 307 -5.30 -8.81 25.59
CA MET A 307 -6.25 -9.36 24.65
C MET A 307 -6.60 -10.79 25.00
N ARG A 308 -7.85 -11.19 24.75
CA ARG A 308 -8.34 -12.57 24.89
C ARG A 308 -9.24 -12.91 23.71
N ILE A 309 -9.12 -14.12 23.18
CA ILE A 309 -10.07 -14.62 22.17
C ILE A 309 -11.31 -15.11 22.92
N ASP A 310 -12.50 -14.78 22.41
CA ASP A 310 -13.77 -15.22 22.97
C ASP A 310 -13.81 -16.76 23.09
N GLY A 311 -14.30 -17.25 24.23
CA GLY A 311 -14.27 -18.70 24.56
C GLY A 311 -12.94 -19.24 25.07
N SER A 312 -11.86 -18.46 25.11
CA SER A 312 -10.58 -18.82 25.73
C SER A 312 -10.55 -18.36 27.20
N THR A 313 -10.02 -19.24 28.06
CA THR A 313 -9.77 -18.89 29.49
C THR A 313 -8.41 -18.29 29.73
N THR A 314 -7.54 -18.23 28.71
CA THR A 314 -6.16 -17.78 28.83
C THR A 314 -5.97 -16.51 28.02
N GLY A 315 -5.40 -15.47 28.65
CA GLY A 315 -5.00 -14.24 27.97
C GLY A 315 -3.92 -14.51 26.92
N ILE A 316 -3.93 -13.72 25.82
CA ILE A 316 -2.98 -13.87 24.71
C ILE A 316 -1.53 -13.73 25.15
N ASP A 317 -1.26 -12.84 26.10
CA ASP A 317 0.09 -12.60 26.65
C ASP A 317 0.72 -13.86 27.24
N ALA A 318 -0.10 -14.77 27.81
CA ALA A 318 0.39 -16.01 28.40
C ALA A 318 0.73 -17.08 27.33
N ILE A 319 0.05 -17.05 26.17
CA ILE A 319 0.26 -18.00 25.09
C ILE A 319 1.46 -17.60 24.23
N ASP A 320 1.63 -16.30 23.96
CA ASP A 320 2.69 -15.80 23.10
C ASP A 320 4.04 -15.68 23.83
N ALA A 321 4.04 -15.50 25.16
CA ALA A 321 5.27 -15.54 26.00
C ALA A 321 5.98 -16.91 25.95
N LEU A 322 5.26 -17.99 25.65
CA LEU A 322 5.84 -19.33 25.48
C LEU A 322 6.50 -19.52 24.09
N ASN A 323 6.15 -18.68 23.11
CA ASN A 323 6.64 -18.79 21.73
C ASN A 323 7.70 -17.72 21.40
N ASP A 324 7.93 -16.71 22.25
CA ASP A 324 8.82 -15.57 22.01
C ASP A 324 10.28 -15.81 22.45
N ALA A 325 10.73 -17.05 22.61
CA ALA A 325 12.13 -17.35 22.97
C ALA A 325 13.17 -16.86 21.92
N GLU A 326 12.72 -16.36 20.76
CA GLU A 326 13.56 -15.78 19.69
C GLU A 326 13.03 -14.42 19.20
N ALA A 327 12.40 -13.62 20.05
CA ALA A 327 11.82 -12.33 19.61
C ALA A 327 12.91 -11.31 19.26
N GLU A 328 12.91 -10.86 18.01
CA GLU A 328 13.67 -9.68 17.60
C GLU A 328 12.95 -8.40 18.09
N TYR A 329 13.71 -7.49 18.71
CA TYR A 329 13.18 -6.24 19.25
C TYR A 329 13.38 -5.10 18.27
N TYR A 330 12.31 -4.32 18.04
CA TYR A 330 12.35 -3.11 17.21
C TYR A 330 11.77 -1.95 18.03
N ASP A 331 12.33 -0.75 17.89
CA ASP A 331 11.69 0.45 18.39
C ASP A 331 10.41 0.78 17.59
N LEU A 332 9.65 1.75 18.05
CA LEU A 332 8.40 2.16 17.40
C LEU A 332 8.60 2.77 15.99
N SER A 333 9.84 3.11 15.63
CA SER A 333 10.22 3.55 14.28
C SER A 333 10.49 2.38 13.32
N GLY A 334 10.57 1.14 13.84
CA GLY A 334 10.90 -0.08 13.11
C GLY A 334 12.39 -0.35 13.03
N LYS A 335 13.22 0.30 13.86
CA LYS A 335 14.65 0.02 13.98
C LYS A 335 14.88 -1.13 14.94
N ARG A 336 15.65 -2.15 14.51
CA ARG A 336 16.01 -3.31 15.33
C ARG A 336 16.81 -2.87 16.57
N LEU A 337 16.43 -3.41 17.73
CA LEU A 337 17.14 -3.28 18.99
C LEU A 337 17.82 -4.60 19.31
N ASP A 338 19.08 -4.56 19.77
CA ASP A 338 19.91 -5.76 20.00
C ASP A 338 19.52 -6.51 21.28
N GLU A 339 18.79 -5.87 22.22
CA GLU A 339 18.27 -6.49 23.45
C GLU A 339 16.89 -5.91 23.84
N PRO A 340 16.06 -6.70 24.60
CA PRO A 340 14.84 -6.17 25.18
C PRO A 340 15.18 -5.15 26.23
N GLN A 341 14.99 -3.87 25.93
CA GLN A 341 15.08 -2.85 26.97
C GLN A 341 13.95 -3.11 27.97
N LYS A 342 14.32 -3.43 29.21
CA LYS A 342 13.36 -3.52 30.31
C LYS A 342 12.67 -2.18 30.45
N MET A 343 11.37 -2.19 30.75
CA MET A 343 10.59 -0.97 30.96
C MET A 343 11.14 -0.06 32.06
N THR A 344 12.02 -0.60 32.95
CA THR A 344 12.81 0.14 33.94
C THR A 344 13.90 1.01 33.33
N ASP A 345 14.30 0.75 32.08
CA ASP A 345 15.33 1.50 31.32
C ASP A 345 14.71 2.50 30.34
N LEU A 346 13.37 2.62 30.33
CA LEU A 346 12.58 3.54 29.54
C LEU A 346 11.97 4.68 30.40
N VAL A 347 12.44 4.84 31.64
CA VAL A 347 12.10 5.96 32.56
C VAL A 347 13.25 6.95 32.60
#